data_8cdec53749ce741b50fc5e568a4d1cce
#
_entry.id   8cdec53749ce741b50fc5e568a4d1cce
#
_cell.length_a   1.000
_cell.length_b   1.000
_cell.length_c   1.000
_cell.angle_alpha   90.00
_cell.angle_beta   90.00
_cell.angle_gamma   90.00
#
_symmetry.space_group_name_H-M   'P 1'
#
loop_
_entity.id
_entity.type
_entity.pdbx_description
1 polymer ?
#
loop_
_entity_poly.entity_id
_entity_poly.type
_entity_poly.pdbx_seq_one_letter_code
_entity_poly.pdbx_strand_id
1 'polypeptide(L)'
;MKWYHVLLVYLIALNSDLFASHPTFINIITNSDTIHNPTLTGVSETGITLETGRVILFDGVNAVMAYGPTKRFPFLAGVACGYFGFCPGFIFASLLGSSEAEGPLGLIMGLGTVALSGIFAYNTTHRIVREKNQKLVYMDGWSIEEKREFFIKAIP
;
A
#
# COMPACT_ATOMS: atom_id res chain seq x y z
N MET A 1 31.35 -7.31 -9.00
CA MET A 1 29.94 -7.29 -9.43
C MET A 1 29.46 -5.84 -9.45
N LYS A 2 28.85 -5.39 -10.55
CA LYS A 2 28.61 -3.95 -10.73
C LYS A 2 27.32 -3.57 -9.98
N TRP A 3 27.41 -2.64 -9.05
CA TRP A 3 26.36 -2.14 -8.14
C TRP A 3 25.02 -1.81 -8.83
N TYR A 4 25.05 -1.47 -10.12
CA TYR A 4 23.86 -1.12 -10.86
C TYR A 4 22.87 -2.28 -11.05
N HIS A 5 23.29 -3.54 -10.99
CA HIS A 5 22.36 -4.67 -11.08
C HIS A 5 21.49 -4.79 -9.82
N VAL A 6 22.07 -4.51 -8.66
CA VAL A 6 21.31 -4.49 -7.40
C VAL A 6 20.31 -3.36 -7.40
N LEU A 7 20.73 -2.18 -7.89
CA LEU A 7 19.89 -1.00 -8.00
C LEU A 7 18.77 -1.19 -9.03
N LEU A 8 19.04 -1.89 -10.12
CA LEU A 8 18.06 -2.21 -11.15
C LEU A 8 16.99 -3.19 -10.64
N VAL A 9 17.41 -4.26 -9.95
CA VAL A 9 16.47 -5.22 -9.34
C VAL A 9 15.59 -4.53 -8.29
N TYR A 10 16.17 -3.63 -7.51
CA TYR A 10 15.44 -2.84 -6.51
C TYR A 10 14.44 -1.88 -7.17
N LEU A 11 14.84 -1.20 -8.24
CA LEU A 11 13.95 -0.32 -9.04
C LEU A 11 12.82 -1.10 -9.72
N ILE A 12 13.10 -2.29 -10.23
CA ILE A 12 12.08 -3.15 -10.84
C ILE A 12 11.10 -3.66 -9.78
N ALA A 13 11.59 -4.08 -8.62
CA ALA A 13 10.75 -4.51 -7.50
C ALA A 13 9.87 -3.37 -6.95
N LEU A 14 10.33 -2.13 -7.05
CA LEU A 14 9.62 -0.94 -6.61
C LEU A 14 8.57 -0.44 -7.61
N ASN A 15 8.78 -0.69 -8.89
CA ASN A 15 7.81 -0.31 -9.94
C ASN A 15 6.82 -1.42 -10.27
N SER A 16 7.01 -2.62 -9.73
CA SER A 16 6.00 -3.65 -9.86
C SER A 16 4.83 -3.30 -8.95
N ASP A 17 3.62 -3.26 -9.51
CA ASP A 17 2.33 -3.15 -8.82
C ASP A 17 2.06 -4.33 -7.86
N LEU A 18 3.14 -4.93 -7.33
CA LEU A 18 3.14 -5.97 -6.31
C LEU A 18 2.59 -5.50 -4.96
N PHE A 19 2.45 -4.18 -4.80
CA PHE A 19 1.74 -3.61 -3.66
C PHE A 19 0.26 -3.59 -4.01
N ALA A 20 -0.43 -4.64 -3.59
CA ALA A 20 -1.86 -4.80 -3.74
C ALA A 20 -2.58 -3.45 -3.55
N SER A 21 -3.42 -3.10 -4.49
CA SER A 21 -4.29 -1.92 -4.40
C SER A 21 -5.07 -2.02 -3.09
N HIS A 22 -4.63 -1.26 -2.11
CA HIS A 22 -5.34 -1.22 -0.84
C HIS A 22 -6.65 -0.47 -1.03
N PRO A 23 -7.75 -0.90 -0.41
CA PRO A 23 -9.00 -0.19 -0.51
C PRO A 23 -8.80 1.28 -0.11
N THR A 24 -9.30 2.17 -0.93
CA THR A 24 -9.20 3.63 -0.69
C THR A 24 -10.08 4.04 0.47
N PHE A 25 -11.15 3.28 0.71
CA PHE A 25 -12.15 3.55 1.74
C PHE A 25 -12.08 2.50 2.84
N ILE A 26 -12.27 2.97 4.09
CA ILE A 26 -12.38 2.12 5.28
C ILE A 26 -13.83 1.75 5.51
N ASN A 27 -14.71 2.76 5.49
CA ASN A 27 -16.13 2.60 5.71
C ASN A 27 -16.91 3.55 4.80
N ILE A 28 -18.07 3.08 4.32
CA ILE A 28 -19.11 3.92 3.74
C ILE A 28 -20.31 3.82 4.65
N ILE A 29 -20.69 4.94 5.24
CA ILE A 29 -21.83 5.06 6.15
C ILE A 29 -23.03 5.51 5.34
N THR A 30 -24.04 4.66 5.31
CA THR A 30 -25.30 4.94 4.62
C THR A 30 -26.41 5.14 5.66
N ASN A 31 -27.58 5.59 5.20
CA ASN A 31 -28.78 5.75 6.04
C ASN A 31 -29.20 4.45 6.76
N SER A 32 -28.88 3.29 6.19
CA SER A 32 -29.37 1.99 6.66
C SER A 32 -28.26 1.08 7.22
N ASP A 33 -27.02 1.31 6.84
CA ASP A 33 -25.94 0.37 7.10
C ASP A 33 -24.55 1.04 7.02
N THR A 34 -23.57 0.39 7.64
CA THR A 34 -22.16 0.76 7.50
C THR A 34 -21.42 -0.36 6.77
N ILE A 35 -20.89 -0.04 5.60
CA ILE A 35 -20.16 -0.99 4.78
C ILE A 35 -18.67 -0.87 5.09
N HIS A 36 -18.11 -1.93 5.61
CA HIS A 36 -16.70 -2.00 6.00
C HIS A 36 -15.81 -2.44 4.85
N ASN A 37 -14.65 -1.78 4.71
CA ASN A 37 -13.64 -2.08 3.70
C ASN A 37 -14.21 -2.26 2.28
N PRO A 38 -15.01 -1.30 1.78
CA PRO A 38 -15.61 -1.42 0.46
C PRO A 38 -14.55 -1.33 -0.62
N THR A 39 -14.54 -2.29 -1.54
CA THR A 39 -13.79 -2.20 -2.80
C THR A 39 -14.74 -1.69 -3.88
N LEU A 40 -14.42 -0.53 -4.44
CA LEU A 40 -15.21 0.08 -5.51
C LEU A 40 -14.78 -0.47 -6.87
N THR A 41 -15.75 -0.86 -7.69
CA THR A 41 -15.50 -1.34 -9.07
C THR A 41 -15.99 -0.34 -10.11
N GLY A 42 -16.87 0.58 -9.73
CA GLY A 42 -17.39 1.59 -10.66
C GLY A 42 -18.18 2.69 -9.97
N VAL A 43 -18.32 3.80 -10.69
CA VAL A 43 -19.17 4.93 -10.31
C VAL A 43 -20.14 5.18 -11.48
N SER A 44 -21.42 5.15 -11.18
CA SER A 44 -22.49 5.49 -12.12
C SER A 44 -22.94 6.93 -11.91
N GLU A 45 -23.98 7.36 -12.64
CA GLU A 45 -24.59 8.68 -12.43
C GLU A 45 -25.33 8.79 -11.09
N THR A 46 -25.85 7.68 -10.58
CA THR A 46 -26.72 7.66 -9.40
C THR A 46 -26.10 7.00 -8.18
N GLY A 47 -24.96 6.32 -8.33
CA GLY A 47 -24.37 5.57 -7.22
C GLY A 47 -23.02 4.95 -7.54
N ILE A 48 -22.54 4.17 -6.59
CA ILE A 48 -21.28 3.43 -6.64
C ILE A 48 -21.54 1.93 -6.66
N THR A 49 -20.74 1.21 -7.43
CA THR A 49 -20.79 -0.25 -7.51
C THR A 49 -19.64 -0.83 -6.72
N LEU A 50 -19.93 -1.78 -5.85
CA LEU A 50 -18.94 -2.54 -5.09
C LEU A 50 -18.53 -3.81 -5.84
N GLU A 51 -17.38 -4.35 -5.48
CA GLU A 51 -16.89 -5.64 -5.97
C GLU A 51 -17.89 -6.79 -5.74
N THR A 52 -18.68 -6.70 -4.68
CA THR A 52 -19.76 -7.64 -4.37
C THR A 52 -20.96 -7.56 -5.34
N GLY A 53 -20.94 -6.65 -6.31
CA GLY A 53 -22.06 -6.35 -7.21
C GLY A 53 -23.16 -5.49 -6.57
N ARG A 54 -23.04 -5.12 -5.29
CA ARG A 54 -23.99 -4.22 -4.63
C ARG A 54 -23.81 -2.80 -5.13
N VAL A 55 -24.93 -2.15 -5.47
CA VAL A 55 -24.97 -0.73 -5.84
C VAL A 55 -25.46 0.07 -4.64
N ILE A 56 -24.73 1.14 -4.31
CA ILE A 56 -25.08 2.09 -3.26
C ILE A 56 -25.44 3.40 -3.93
N LEU A 57 -26.66 3.89 -3.72
CA LEU A 57 -27.10 5.17 -4.25
C LEU A 57 -26.47 6.33 -3.47
N PHE A 58 -26.12 7.41 -4.16
CA PHE A 58 -25.50 8.59 -3.53
C PHE A 58 -26.42 9.25 -2.50
N ASP A 59 -27.74 9.23 -2.70
CA ASP A 59 -28.70 9.77 -1.73
C ASP A 59 -28.65 9.06 -0.38
N GLY A 60 -28.23 7.80 -0.36
CA GLY A 60 -28.09 7.02 0.86
C GLY A 60 -26.74 7.18 1.56
N VAL A 61 -25.76 7.86 0.96
CA VAL A 61 -24.42 8.03 1.54
C VAL A 61 -24.37 9.27 2.41
N ASN A 62 -24.15 9.09 3.71
CA ASN A 62 -24.05 10.17 4.70
C ASN A 62 -22.62 10.57 5.00
N ALA A 63 -21.73 9.58 5.15
CA ALA A 63 -20.34 9.84 5.43
C ALA A 63 -19.44 8.74 4.87
N VAL A 64 -18.20 9.09 4.63
CA VAL A 64 -17.18 8.17 4.16
C VAL A 64 -15.94 8.33 5.02
N MET A 65 -15.44 7.22 5.54
CA MET A 65 -14.13 7.16 6.15
C MET A 65 -13.12 6.67 5.12
N ALA A 66 -12.21 7.54 4.73
CA ALA A 66 -11.21 7.24 3.74
C ALA A 66 -9.79 7.30 4.32
N TYR A 67 -8.89 6.57 3.71
CA TYR A 67 -7.47 6.73 4.00
C TYR A 67 -6.95 8.00 3.33
N GLY A 68 -6.19 8.78 4.08
CA GLY A 68 -5.46 9.90 3.50
C GLY A 68 -4.31 9.42 2.59
N PRO A 69 -3.81 10.28 1.70
CA PRO A 69 -2.69 9.95 0.83
C PRO A 69 -1.47 9.56 1.66
N THR A 70 -0.91 8.41 1.36
CA THR A 70 0.36 7.98 1.95
C THR A 70 1.49 8.74 1.27
N LYS A 71 2.21 9.54 2.05
CA LYS A 71 3.36 10.31 1.55
C LYS A 71 4.55 9.37 1.28
N ARG A 72 5.62 9.91 0.71
CA ARG A 72 6.87 9.19 0.36
C ARG A 72 7.60 8.53 1.55
N PHE A 73 7.17 8.78 2.78
CA PHE A 73 7.81 8.27 3.99
C PHE A 73 7.86 6.73 4.08
N PRO A 74 6.80 5.98 3.76
CA PRO A 74 6.88 4.51 3.75
C PRO A 74 7.91 3.97 2.76
N PHE A 75 8.03 4.60 1.60
CA PHE A 75 9.03 4.24 0.60
C PHE A 75 10.46 4.45 1.13
N LEU A 76 10.73 5.62 1.70
CA LEU A 76 12.04 5.92 2.29
C LEU A 76 12.39 4.96 3.43
N ALA A 77 11.42 4.61 4.27
CA ALA A 77 11.61 3.62 5.33
C ALA A 77 11.95 2.24 4.77
N GLY A 78 11.26 1.80 3.71
CA GLY A 78 11.55 0.54 3.03
C GLY A 78 12.96 0.50 2.44
N VAL A 79 13.38 1.57 1.77
CA VAL A 79 14.74 1.70 1.21
C VAL A 79 15.80 1.67 2.30
N ALA A 80 15.62 2.46 3.37
CA ALA A 80 16.57 2.51 4.47
C ALA A 80 16.72 1.16 5.17
N CYS A 81 15.60 0.51 5.52
CA CYS A 81 15.65 -0.79 6.18
C CYS A 81 16.14 -1.89 5.25
N GLY A 82 15.88 -1.82 3.95
CA GLY A 82 16.46 -2.72 2.97
C GLY A 82 17.99 -2.60 2.95
N TYR A 83 18.50 -1.38 2.90
CA TYR A 83 19.95 -1.12 2.91
C TYR A 83 20.61 -1.66 4.20
N PHE A 84 20.05 -1.37 5.36
CA PHE A 84 20.57 -1.89 6.63
C PHE A 84 20.35 -3.40 6.79
N GLY A 85 19.33 -3.98 6.16
CA GLY A 85 19.09 -5.43 6.17
C GLY A 85 20.16 -6.24 5.42
N PHE A 86 20.87 -5.60 4.49
CA PHE A 86 21.96 -6.26 3.77
C PHE A 86 23.11 -6.68 4.69
N CYS A 87 23.50 -5.82 5.63
CA CYS A 87 24.61 -6.08 6.55
C CYS A 87 24.40 -7.34 7.43
N PRO A 88 23.26 -7.49 8.14
CA PRO A 88 23.00 -8.71 8.91
C PRO A 88 22.96 -9.97 8.06
N GLY A 89 22.39 -9.93 6.86
CA GLY A 89 22.34 -11.07 5.96
C GLY A 89 23.71 -11.51 5.49
N PHE A 90 24.57 -10.54 5.18
CA PHE A 90 25.97 -10.82 4.80
C PHE A 90 26.80 -11.37 5.97
N ILE A 91 26.62 -10.79 7.17
CA ILE A 91 27.28 -11.30 8.38
C ILE A 91 26.83 -12.73 8.68
N PHE A 92 25.53 -13.02 8.56
CA PHE A 92 25.01 -14.36 8.79
C PHE A 92 25.57 -15.38 7.80
N ALA A 93 25.68 -15.01 6.52
CA ALA A 93 26.28 -15.84 5.49
C ALA A 93 27.78 -16.11 5.78
N SER A 94 28.52 -15.12 6.29
CA SER A 94 29.94 -15.28 6.66
C SER A 94 30.14 -16.15 7.89
N LEU A 95 29.16 -16.21 8.79
CA LEU A 95 29.22 -17.12 9.96
C LEU A 95 28.96 -18.59 9.58
N LEU A 96 28.24 -18.85 8.49
CA LEU A 96 27.94 -20.20 8.01
C LEU A 96 29.13 -20.86 7.28
N GLY A 97 30.10 -20.07 6.82
CA GLY A 97 31.32 -20.60 6.19
C GLY A 97 32.09 -19.50 5.46
N SER A 98 33.32 -19.27 5.86
CA SER A 98 34.15 -18.17 5.35
C SER A 98 34.43 -18.21 3.83
N SER A 99 34.34 -19.38 3.19
CA SER A 99 34.52 -19.55 1.74
C SER A 99 33.22 -19.37 0.94
N GLU A 100 32.05 -19.50 1.58
CA GLU A 100 30.77 -19.44 0.93
C GLU A 100 30.10 -18.04 1.04
N ALA A 101 30.55 -17.20 1.99
CA ALA A 101 30.03 -15.84 2.15
C ALA A 101 30.35 -14.94 0.95
N GLU A 102 31.48 -15.18 0.28
CA GLU A 102 31.82 -14.46 -0.97
C GLU A 102 31.20 -15.09 -2.22
N GLY A 103 30.61 -16.26 -2.08
CA GLY A 103 29.97 -17.00 -3.15
C GLY A 103 28.49 -16.66 -3.39
N PRO A 104 27.84 -17.43 -4.28
CA PRO A 104 26.43 -17.22 -4.62
C PRO A 104 25.47 -17.26 -3.43
N LEU A 105 25.78 -18.08 -2.42
CA LEU A 105 24.92 -18.23 -1.22
C LEU A 105 24.91 -16.95 -0.38
N GLY A 106 26.06 -16.32 -0.15
CA GLY A 106 26.14 -15.05 0.57
C GLY A 106 25.37 -13.94 -0.11
N LEU A 107 25.42 -13.90 -1.44
CA LEU A 107 24.64 -12.95 -2.23
C LEU A 107 23.14 -13.21 -2.13
N ILE A 108 22.70 -14.46 -2.23
CA ILE A 108 21.29 -14.83 -2.12
C ILE A 108 20.76 -14.48 -0.72
N MET A 109 21.49 -14.79 0.33
CA MET A 109 21.09 -14.45 1.70
C MET A 109 21.08 -12.94 1.94
N GLY A 110 22.09 -12.22 1.45
CA GLY A 110 22.14 -10.76 1.56
C GLY A 110 20.98 -10.09 0.82
N LEU A 111 20.72 -10.49 -0.42
CA LEU A 111 19.60 -9.95 -1.20
C LEU A 111 18.25 -10.35 -0.61
N GLY A 112 18.11 -11.57 -0.10
CA GLY A 112 16.89 -12.05 0.56
C GLY A 112 16.57 -11.22 1.80
N THR A 113 17.55 -10.92 2.64
CA THR A 113 17.34 -10.07 3.82
C THR A 113 17.04 -8.62 3.47
N VAL A 114 17.64 -8.06 2.43
CA VAL A 114 17.31 -6.73 1.89
C VAL A 114 15.84 -6.68 1.47
N ALA A 115 15.41 -7.65 0.68
CA ALA A 115 14.02 -7.71 0.19
C ALA A 115 13.03 -7.85 1.35
N LEU A 116 13.26 -8.80 2.24
CA LEU A 116 12.36 -9.05 3.37
C LEU A 116 12.28 -7.86 4.32
N SER A 117 13.41 -7.28 4.72
CA SER A 117 13.45 -6.14 5.64
C SER A 117 12.85 -4.89 5.00
N GLY A 118 13.11 -4.66 3.73
CA GLY A 118 12.55 -3.53 2.98
C GLY A 118 11.04 -3.63 2.83
N ILE A 119 10.52 -4.79 2.44
CA ILE A 119 9.07 -5.06 2.31
C ILE A 119 8.39 -4.94 3.68
N PHE A 120 8.96 -5.54 4.71
CA PHE A 120 8.40 -5.48 6.06
C PHE A 120 8.33 -4.04 6.58
N ALA A 121 9.40 -3.27 6.44
CA ALA A 121 9.44 -1.87 6.86
C ALA A 121 8.46 -1.01 6.06
N TYR A 122 8.38 -1.21 4.74
CA TYR A 122 7.41 -0.53 3.90
C TYR A 122 5.98 -0.81 4.36
N ASN A 123 5.60 -2.08 4.48
CA ASN A 123 4.24 -2.48 4.84
C ASN A 123 3.86 -1.97 6.24
N THR A 124 4.77 -2.10 7.21
CA THR A 124 4.53 -1.65 8.59
C THR A 124 4.35 -0.13 8.64
N THR A 125 5.26 0.61 8.00
CA THR A 125 5.20 2.07 7.99
C THR A 125 4.00 2.58 7.19
N HIS A 126 3.69 1.93 6.07
CA HIS A 126 2.52 2.24 5.27
C HIS A 126 1.23 2.07 6.07
N ARG A 127 1.10 0.96 6.82
CA ARG A 127 -0.05 0.71 7.69
C ARG A 127 -0.18 1.77 8.77
N ILE A 128 0.90 2.10 9.48
CA ILE A 128 0.90 3.10 10.55
C ILE A 128 0.54 4.49 10.01
N VAL A 129 1.15 4.90 8.90
CA VAL A 129 0.87 6.22 8.30
C VAL A 129 -0.56 6.29 7.80
N ARG A 130 -1.05 5.19 7.21
CA ARG A 130 -2.40 5.08 6.70
C ARG A 130 -3.43 5.15 7.82
N GLU A 131 -3.24 4.43 8.93
CA GLU A 131 -4.11 4.47 10.10
C GLU A 131 -4.16 5.86 10.74
N LYS A 132 -3.02 6.56 10.81
CA LYS A 132 -2.96 7.93 11.35
C LYS A 132 -3.58 8.99 10.43
N ASN A 133 -3.68 8.71 9.13
CA ASN A 133 -4.19 9.65 8.14
C ASN A 133 -5.65 9.36 7.77
N GLN A 134 -6.40 8.65 8.61
CA GLN A 134 -7.82 8.45 8.39
C GLN A 134 -8.58 9.77 8.44
N LYS A 135 -9.47 9.99 7.48
CA LYS A 135 -10.33 11.15 7.42
C LYS A 135 -11.78 10.70 7.30
N LEU A 136 -12.60 11.23 8.18
CA LEU A 136 -14.05 11.11 8.08
C LEU A 136 -14.57 12.32 7.29
N VAL A 137 -15.23 12.07 6.19
CA VAL A 137 -15.83 13.07 5.32
C VAL A 137 -17.33 12.93 5.42
N TYR A 138 -17.98 13.93 5.97
CA TYR A 138 -19.45 14.01 5.99
C TYR A 138 -19.94 14.52 4.63
N MET A 139 -20.92 13.84 4.07
CA MET A 139 -21.50 14.12 2.76
C MET A 139 -22.95 14.59 2.87
N ASP A 140 -23.41 14.88 4.09
CA ASP A 140 -24.72 15.47 4.30
C ASP A 140 -24.77 16.86 3.66
N GLY A 141 -25.78 17.08 2.81
CA GLY A 141 -25.93 18.34 2.07
C GLY A 141 -25.12 18.45 0.77
N TRP A 142 -24.29 17.45 0.44
CA TRP A 142 -23.62 17.41 -0.87
C TRP A 142 -24.60 17.03 -1.97
N SER A 143 -24.45 17.67 -3.12
CA SER A 143 -25.17 17.28 -4.33
C SER A 143 -24.70 15.91 -4.85
N ILE A 144 -25.50 15.27 -5.69
CA ILE A 144 -25.15 13.99 -6.32
C ILE A 144 -23.86 14.14 -7.15
N GLU A 145 -23.70 15.27 -7.85
CA GLU A 145 -22.52 15.58 -8.66
C GLU A 145 -21.25 15.67 -7.80
N GLU A 146 -21.32 16.35 -6.66
CA GLU A 146 -20.18 16.47 -5.75
C GLU A 146 -19.75 15.12 -5.17
N LYS A 147 -20.74 14.30 -4.76
CA LYS A 147 -20.48 12.93 -4.30
C LYS A 147 -19.85 12.09 -5.40
N ARG A 148 -20.39 12.16 -6.62
CA ARG A 148 -19.87 11.46 -7.78
C ARG A 148 -18.41 11.84 -8.07
N GLU A 149 -18.10 13.14 -8.14
CA GLU A 149 -16.73 13.60 -8.37
C GLU A 149 -15.74 13.12 -7.29
N PHE A 150 -16.18 13.12 -6.03
CA PHE A 150 -15.37 12.61 -4.93
C PHE A 150 -15.00 11.14 -5.15
N PHE A 151 -15.99 10.30 -5.49
CA PHE A 151 -15.76 8.88 -5.69
C PHE A 151 -14.94 8.59 -6.97
N ILE A 152 -15.15 9.35 -8.06
CA ILE A 152 -14.34 9.23 -9.28
C ILE A 152 -12.86 9.52 -9.02
N LYS A 153 -12.55 10.57 -8.23
CA LYS A 153 -11.18 10.93 -7.85
C LYS A 153 -10.53 9.91 -6.93
N ALA A 154 -11.30 9.09 -6.26
CA ALA A 154 -10.83 8.12 -5.29
C ALA A 154 -10.69 6.69 -5.85
N ILE A 155 -11.18 6.42 -7.05
CA ILE A 155 -10.94 5.16 -7.78
C ILE A 155 -9.61 5.33 -8.53
N PRO A 156 -8.67 4.37 -8.36
CA PRO A 156 -7.37 4.40 -9.01
C PRO A 156 -7.46 4.23 -10.53
#